data_216f311a77ec552f15abf14acfb68af7
#
_entry.id   216f311a77ec552f15abf14acfb68af7
#
_cell.length_a   1.000
_cell.length_b   1.000
_cell.length_c   1.000
_cell.angle_alpha   90.00
_cell.angle_beta   90.00
_cell.angle_gamma   90.00
#
_symmetry.space_group_name_H-M   'P 1'
#
loop_
_entity.id
_entity.type
_entity.pdbx_description
1 polymer ?
#
loop_
_entity_poly.entity_id
_entity_poly.type
_entity_poly.pdbx_seq_one_letter_code
_entity_poly.pdbx_strand_id
1 'polypeptide(L)'
;MRVEVHSFQTAKKIVFGRGALKQLGEEAKSIGVHRLAIITDPGVENAGLVDQVTAVLADVKIECGVWNQVEPEPALAVGEAAIDFVRAGTYDAVLGVGGGSSLDTAKAAAAAVTNPGRLQDWVTEPFHRPPAPFILIPTTAGTGSEVSNVAIFATPEVKYALYSPLMYPDLALVEPALTRTLPPPLTASTGVDALCHAMEAYVSLQASPITDTLAVRAIRLITTHLRSAYHDGENMDARTGMALAALLAGMAFGNAGTVLGHACGYAYVYPATGLHFPHGYSIGTTMPYVLEYNAVANPEKHATIAQLLGEPTAGLSLQRSAYRAAVGVKKLLQDLDMPTSLQAVGVTREMIPALARNVFRSPKHVARNPRPVTVEDMIALFTKAYDGHLASEGTSL
;
A
#
# COMPACT_ATOMS: atom_id res chain seq x y z
N MET A 1 3.60 21.12 -25.17
CA MET A 1 3.13 20.30 -24.07
C MET A 1 1.61 20.19 -24.18
N ARG A 2 1.04 19.04 -24.56
CA ARG A 2 -0.41 18.85 -24.42
C ARG A 2 -0.68 18.71 -22.94
N VAL A 3 -1.35 19.68 -22.36
CA VAL A 3 -1.79 19.60 -20.97
C VAL A 3 -3.03 18.69 -20.99
N GLU A 4 -2.85 17.43 -20.62
CA GLU A 4 -3.98 16.52 -20.43
C GLU A 4 -4.75 16.96 -19.18
N VAL A 5 -6.05 16.74 -19.17
CA VAL A 5 -6.89 17.04 -18.01
C VAL A 5 -6.74 15.89 -17.01
N HIS A 6 -6.29 16.20 -15.81
CA HIS A 6 -6.15 15.23 -14.72
C HIS A 6 -7.09 15.59 -13.57
N SER A 7 -7.68 14.57 -12.93
CA SER A 7 -8.38 14.72 -11.66
C SER A 7 -7.51 14.17 -10.52
N PHE A 8 -7.66 14.73 -9.33
CA PHE A 8 -6.98 14.28 -8.12
C PHE A 8 -7.96 14.24 -6.95
N GLN A 9 -8.03 13.12 -6.26
CA GLN A 9 -8.89 12.92 -5.09
C GLN A 9 -8.11 12.24 -3.97
N THR A 10 -8.48 12.54 -2.72
CA THR A 10 -7.92 11.94 -1.51
C THR A 10 -8.92 12.06 -0.36
N ALA A 11 -8.53 11.72 0.88
CA ALA A 11 -9.34 11.97 2.08
C ALA A 11 -9.84 13.44 2.12
N LYS A 12 -11.06 13.65 2.63
CA LYS A 12 -11.64 15.01 2.72
C LYS A 12 -10.82 15.91 3.64
N LYS A 13 -10.23 15.33 4.71
CA LYS A 13 -9.31 16.01 5.62
C LYS A 13 -8.17 15.07 5.99
N ILE A 14 -6.96 15.60 6.09
CA ILE A 14 -5.78 14.88 6.56
C ILE A 14 -5.23 15.63 7.77
N VAL A 15 -5.07 14.91 8.90
CA VAL A 15 -4.37 15.38 10.10
C VAL A 15 -3.13 14.54 10.26
N PHE A 16 -1.95 15.16 10.18
CA PHE A 16 -0.67 14.47 10.19
C PHE A 16 0.28 15.09 11.21
N GLY A 17 0.98 14.25 11.95
CA GLY A 17 2.11 14.67 12.80
C GLY A 17 2.05 14.08 14.21
N ARG A 18 3.13 14.30 14.96
CA ARG A 18 3.22 13.85 16.35
C ARG A 18 2.23 14.61 17.22
N GLY A 19 1.36 13.89 17.90
CA GLY A 19 0.25 14.45 18.68
C GLY A 19 -1.04 14.61 17.89
N ALA A 20 -1.10 14.18 16.63
CA ALA A 20 -2.31 14.17 15.81
C ALA A 20 -3.47 13.44 16.50
N LEU A 21 -3.17 12.32 17.20
CA LEU A 21 -4.18 11.55 17.92
C LEU A 21 -4.98 12.38 18.93
N LYS A 22 -4.37 13.39 19.55
CA LYS A 22 -5.04 14.28 20.50
C LYS A 22 -6.17 15.11 19.86
N GLN A 23 -6.15 15.27 18.53
CA GLN A 23 -7.18 15.99 17.80
C GLN A 23 -8.39 15.12 17.43
N LEU A 24 -8.27 13.78 17.58
CA LEU A 24 -9.29 12.83 17.15
C LEU A 24 -10.68 13.15 17.70
N GLY A 25 -10.78 13.48 18.98
CA GLY A 25 -12.06 13.73 19.63
C GLY A 25 -12.79 14.94 19.04
N GLU A 26 -12.09 16.07 18.87
CA GLU A 26 -12.65 17.28 18.27
C GLU A 26 -12.95 17.10 16.77
N GLU A 27 -12.09 16.37 16.06
CA GLU A 27 -12.31 16.06 14.65
C GLU A 27 -13.54 15.15 14.46
N ALA A 28 -13.72 14.14 15.28
CA ALA A 28 -14.88 13.27 15.24
C ALA A 28 -16.18 14.05 15.53
N LYS A 29 -16.18 14.93 16.53
CA LYS A 29 -17.33 15.83 16.79
C LYS A 29 -17.63 16.73 15.61
N SER A 30 -16.60 17.27 14.94
CA SER A 30 -16.78 18.20 13.82
C SER A 30 -17.51 17.58 12.63
N ILE A 31 -17.45 16.25 12.48
CA ILE A 31 -18.17 15.49 11.45
C ILE A 31 -19.47 14.84 11.98
N GLY A 32 -19.88 15.20 13.21
CA GLY A 32 -21.18 14.83 13.79
C GLY A 32 -21.23 13.43 14.39
N VAL A 33 -20.10 12.88 14.82
CA VAL A 33 -20.02 11.53 15.41
C VAL A 33 -20.42 11.53 16.88
N HIS A 34 -21.30 10.62 17.27
CA HIS A 34 -21.71 10.37 18.66
C HIS A 34 -21.41 8.95 19.10
N ARG A 35 -21.58 7.97 18.21
CA ARG A 35 -21.35 6.56 18.49
C ARG A 35 -20.60 5.86 17.38
N LEU A 36 -19.43 5.33 17.69
CA LEU A 36 -18.41 4.92 16.75
C LEU A 36 -18.16 3.41 16.81
N ALA A 37 -18.20 2.74 15.63
CA ALA A 37 -17.69 1.38 15.48
C ALA A 37 -16.19 1.42 15.18
N ILE A 38 -15.37 0.87 16.04
CA ILE A 38 -13.93 0.71 15.84
C ILE A 38 -13.66 -0.66 15.21
N ILE A 39 -13.06 -0.67 14.03
CA ILE A 39 -12.64 -1.88 13.30
C ILE A 39 -11.11 -1.96 13.38
N THR A 40 -10.61 -3.08 13.91
CA THR A 40 -9.20 -3.28 14.20
C THR A 40 -8.81 -4.76 14.16
N ASP A 41 -7.58 -5.08 14.49
CA ASP A 41 -7.02 -6.42 14.58
C ASP A 41 -6.46 -6.70 15.98
N PRO A 42 -6.30 -8.00 16.35
CA PRO A 42 -5.79 -8.39 17.67
C PRO A 42 -4.37 -7.86 17.95
N GLY A 43 -3.52 -7.68 16.92
CA GLY A 43 -2.16 -7.18 17.09
C GLY A 43 -2.14 -5.72 17.53
N VAL A 44 -3.00 -4.90 16.94
CA VAL A 44 -3.16 -3.48 17.29
C VAL A 44 -3.75 -3.33 18.70
N GLU A 45 -4.74 -4.15 19.04
CA GLU A 45 -5.33 -4.14 20.39
C GLU A 45 -4.31 -4.57 21.44
N ASN A 46 -3.59 -5.69 21.22
CA ASN A 46 -2.58 -6.19 22.14
C ASN A 46 -1.40 -5.20 22.33
N ALA A 47 -1.15 -4.35 21.35
CA ALA A 47 -0.18 -3.26 21.45
C ALA A 47 -0.67 -2.05 22.26
N GLY A 48 -1.93 -2.09 22.77
CA GLY A 48 -2.54 -1.00 23.53
C GLY A 48 -2.88 0.24 22.72
N LEU A 49 -2.92 0.13 21.39
CA LEU A 49 -3.20 1.28 20.52
C LEU A 49 -4.69 1.61 20.48
N VAL A 50 -5.55 0.60 20.62
CA VAL A 50 -7.01 0.79 20.72
C VAL A 50 -7.36 1.56 21.99
N ASP A 51 -6.70 1.24 23.12
CA ASP A 51 -6.92 1.93 24.40
C ASP A 51 -6.56 3.42 24.31
N GLN A 52 -5.48 3.76 23.59
CA GLN A 52 -5.11 5.16 23.36
C GLN A 52 -6.17 5.90 22.56
N VAL A 53 -6.73 5.27 21.53
CA VAL A 53 -7.78 5.85 20.67
C VAL A 53 -9.08 6.03 21.46
N THR A 54 -9.51 4.99 22.18
CA THR A 54 -10.77 5.02 22.95
C THR A 54 -10.70 6.01 24.11
N ALA A 55 -9.54 6.18 24.75
CA ALA A 55 -9.35 7.18 25.81
C ALA A 55 -9.61 8.62 25.29
N VAL A 56 -9.05 8.98 24.14
CA VAL A 56 -9.26 10.31 23.53
C VAL A 56 -10.74 10.51 23.16
N LEU A 57 -11.43 9.48 22.69
CA LEU A 57 -12.85 9.54 22.34
C LEU A 57 -13.75 9.64 23.59
N ALA A 58 -13.39 8.95 24.67
CA ALA A 58 -14.08 9.00 25.95
C ALA A 58 -14.04 10.40 26.60
N ASP A 59 -12.88 11.11 26.50
CA ASP A 59 -12.73 12.48 26.99
C ASP A 59 -13.74 13.44 26.38
N VAL A 60 -14.20 13.15 25.18
CA VAL A 60 -15.21 13.96 24.46
C VAL A 60 -16.60 13.31 24.46
N LYS A 61 -16.79 12.24 25.22
CA LYS A 61 -18.05 11.50 25.38
C LYS A 61 -18.59 10.87 24.09
N ILE A 62 -17.73 10.38 23.23
CA ILE A 62 -18.10 9.54 22.09
C ILE A 62 -18.09 8.08 22.56
N GLU A 63 -19.23 7.39 22.40
CA GLU A 63 -19.33 5.97 22.70
C GLU A 63 -18.69 5.12 21.61
N CYS A 64 -17.97 4.06 22.01
CA CYS A 64 -17.28 3.17 21.08
C CYS A 64 -17.69 1.73 21.28
N GLY A 65 -17.96 1.01 20.18
CA GLY A 65 -17.93 -0.45 20.16
C GLY A 65 -16.73 -0.94 19.36
N VAL A 66 -16.01 -1.94 19.85
CA VAL A 66 -14.79 -2.45 19.21
C VAL A 66 -15.05 -3.81 18.59
N TRP A 67 -14.62 -3.99 17.36
CA TRP A 67 -14.54 -5.26 16.66
C TRP A 67 -13.09 -5.49 16.21
N ASN A 68 -12.44 -6.50 16.79
CA ASN A 68 -11.00 -6.73 16.73
C ASN A 68 -10.60 -8.01 15.97
N GLN A 69 -11.45 -8.49 15.04
CA GLN A 69 -11.25 -9.80 14.39
C GLN A 69 -10.71 -9.68 12.96
N VAL A 70 -10.10 -8.55 12.59
CA VAL A 70 -9.45 -8.42 11.29
C VAL A 70 -8.21 -9.30 11.25
N GLU A 71 -8.04 -10.04 10.15
CA GLU A 71 -6.88 -10.87 9.86
C GLU A 71 -6.01 -10.21 8.77
N PRO A 72 -4.71 -10.50 8.71
CA PRO A 72 -3.88 -10.11 7.56
C PRO A 72 -4.48 -10.64 6.25
N GLU A 73 -4.53 -9.79 5.22
CA GLU A 73 -5.16 -10.13 3.93
C GLU A 73 -6.60 -10.67 4.09
N PRO A 74 -7.53 -9.85 4.63
CA PRO A 74 -8.81 -10.33 5.16
C PRO A 74 -9.62 -11.05 4.08
N ALA A 75 -10.14 -12.22 4.47
CA ALA A 75 -11.10 -12.94 3.64
C ALA A 75 -12.41 -12.14 3.52
N LEU A 76 -13.18 -12.36 2.45
CA LEU A 76 -14.54 -11.77 2.33
C LEU A 76 -15.41 -12.05 3.54
N ALA A 77 -15.30 -13.24 4.16
CA ALA A 77 -16.06 -13.60 5.34
C ALA A 77 -15.73 -12.71 6.55
N VAL A 78 -14.49 -12.27 6.70
CA VAL A 78 -14.07 -11.33 7.76
C VAL A 78 -14.71 -9.96 7.52
N GLY A 79 -14.69 -9.48 6.27
CA GLY A 79 -15.39 -8.24 5.89
C GLY A 79 -16.89 -8.30 6.15
N GLU A 80 -17.56 -9.44 5.82
CA GLU A 80 -18.98 -9.64 6.09
C GLU A 80 -19.28 -9.67 7.61
N ALA A 81 -18.44 -10.30 8.41
CA ALA A 81 -18.61 -10.31 9.87
C ALA A 81 -18.47 -8.90 10.49
N ALA A 82 -17.54 -8.08 9.98
CA ALA A 82 -17.44 -6.68 10.39
C ALA A 82 -18.68 -5.88 9.99
N ILE A 83 -19.23 -6.13 8.79
CA ILE A 83 -20.49 -5.55 8.32
C ILE A 83 -21.66 -5.93 9.22
N ASP A 84 -21.78 -7.19 9.60
CA ASP A 84 -22.82 -7.66 10.51
C ASP A 84 -22.72 -7.00 11.90
N PHE A 85 -21.48 -6.82 12.41
CA PHE A 85 -21.25 -6.09 13.65
C PHE A 85 -21.75 -4.64 13.59
N VAL A 86 -21.42 -3.92 12.51
CA VAL A 86 -21.86 -2.50 12.36
C VAL A 86 -23.38 -2.40 12.22
N ARG A 87 -24.01 -3.33 11.49
CA ARG A 87 -25.45 -3.36 11.28
C ARG A 87 -26.23 -3.75 12.52
N ALA A 88 -25.69 -4.64 13.35
CA ALA A 88 -26.31 -5.03 14.63
C ALA A 88 -26.24 -3.90 15.68
N GLY A 89 -25.23 -3.04 15.58
CA GLY A 89 -25.08 -1.87 16.44
C GLY A 89 -25.81 -0.65 15.89
N THR A 90 -25.94 0.39 16.73
CA THR A 90 -26.54 1.67 16.36
C THR A 90 -25.42 2.73 16.22
N TYR A 91 -24.44 2.44 15.35
CA TYR A 91 -23.31 3.32 15.10
C TYR A 91 -23.65 4.36 14.02
N ASP A 92 -23.22 5.59 14.21
CA ASP A 92 -23.38 6.69 13.26
C ASP A 92 -22.13 6.93 12.42
N ALA A 93 -20.99 6.33 12.83
CA ALA A 93 -19.72 6.41 12.10
C ALA A 93 -18.86 5.15 12.30
N VAL A 94 -17.84 4.99 11.47
CA VAL A 94 -16.86 3.89 11.57
C VAL A 94 -15.45 4.47 11.68
N LEU A 95 -14.62 3.86 12.53
CA LEU A 95 -13.22 4.19 12.67
C LEU A 95 -12.37 2.94 12.43
N GLY A 96 -11.46 3.00 11.45
CA GLY A 96 -10.46 1.97 11.22
C GLY A 96 -9.17 2.33 11.95
N VAL A 97 -8.65 1.40 12.77
CA VAL A 97 -7.34 1.55 13.41
C VAL A 97 -6.51 0.32 13.09
N GLY A 98 -5.38 0.49 12.40
CA GLY A 98 -4.53 -0.65 12.06
C GLY A 98 -3.76 -0.51 10.77
N GLY A 99 -3.30 -1.63 10.23
CA GLY A 99 -2.73 -1.72 8.89
C GLY A 99 -3.79 -1.69 7.80
N GLY A 100 -3.38 -1.83 6.54
CA GLY A 100 -4.29 -1.80 5.39
C GLY A 100 -5.50 -2.71 5.52
N SER A 101 -5.34 -3.92 6.08
CA SER A 101 -6.43 -4.88 6.30
C SER A 101 -7.55 -4.31 7.18
N SER A 102 -7.18 -3.69 8.31
CA SER A 102 -8.14 -3.08 9.23
C SER A 102 -8.81 -1.86 8.60
N LEU A 103 -8.04 -1.03 7.87
CA LEU A 103 -8.55 0.16 7.20
C LEU A 103 -9.51 -0.20 6.06
N ASP A 104 -9.19 -1.21 5.25
CA ASP A 104 -10.03 -1.67 4.15
C ASP A 104 -11.34 -2.30 4.65
N THR A 105 -11.26 -3.07 5.75
CA THR A 105 -12.45 -3.62 6.42
C THR A 105 -13.34 -2.50 6.97
N ALA A 106 -12.74 -1.46 7.54
CA ALA A 106 -13.49 -0.30 8.04
C ALA A 106 -14.20 0.47 6.92
N LYS A 107 -13.58 0.64 5.74
CA LYS A 107 -14.22 1.24 4.56
C LYS A 107 -15.47 0.47 4.13
N ALA A 108 -15.36 -0.87 4.05
CA ALA A 108 -16.49 -1.72 3.70
C ALA A 108 -17.59 -1.67 4.77
N ALA A 109 -17.22 -1.69 6.05
CA ALA A 109 -18.14 -1.55 7.16
C ALA A 109 -18.88 -0.20 7.14
N ALA A 110 -18.17 0.91 6.86
CA ALA A 110 -18.81 2.23 6.72
C ALA A 110 -19.80 2.29 5.56
N ALA A 111 -19.46 1.66 4.41
CA ALA A 111 -20.38 1.57 3.29
C ALA A 111 -21.65 0.79 3.66
N ALA A 112 -21.54 -0.24 4.48
CA ALA A 112 -22.65 -1.12 4.87
C ALA A 112 -23.67 -0.47 5.81
N VAL A 113 -23.30 0.61 6.51
CA VAL A 113 -24.24 1.38 7.35
C VAL A 113 -25.34 2.02 6.49
N THR A 114 -25.01 2.50 5.31
CA THR A 114 -25.93 3.25 4.45
C THR A 114 -26.39 2.48 3.23
N ASN A 115 -25.71 1.38 2.88
CA ASN A 115 -26.01 0.60 1.69
C ASN A 115 -26.45 -0.82 2.06
N PRO A 116 -27.56 -1.33 1.51
CA PRO A 116 -27.94 -2.74 1.61
C PRO A 116 -27.03 -3.60 0.72
N GLY A 117 -27.12 -4.91 0.87
CA GLY A 117 -26.35 -5.88 0.08
C GLY A 117 -25.18 -6.46 0.85
N ARG A 118 -24.42 -7.29 0.18
CA ARG A 118 -23.25 -7.99 0.72
C ARG A 118 -21.97 -7.48 0.09
N LEU A 119 -20.86 -7.64 0.75
CA LEU A 119 -19.56 -7.20 0.28
C LEU A 119 -19.22 -7.81 -1.12
N GLN A 120 -19.52 -9.10 -1.30
CA GLN A 120 -19.29 -9.77 -2.59
C GLN A 120 -20.09 -9.15 -3.76
N ASP A 121 -21.30 -8.61 -3.49
CA ASP A 121 -22.13 -8.00 -4.52
C ASP A 121 -21.53 -6.67 -4.98
N TRP A 122 -20.92 -5.92 -4.06
CA TRP A 122 -20.32 -4.61 -4.35
C TRP A 122 -19.03 -4.68 -5.19
N VAL A 123 -18.42 -5.85 -5.32
CA VAL A 123 -17.28 -6.05 -6.21
C VAL A 123 -17.72 -5.99 -7.68
N THR A 124 -18.92 -6.48 -7.99
CA THR A 124 -19.49 -6.48 -9.35
C THR A 124 -20.38 -5.28 -9.61
N GLU A 125 -21.15 -4.85 -8.61
CA GLU A 125 -22.04 -3.70 -8.66
C GLU A 125 -21.75 -2.78 -7.46
N PRO A 126 -20.91 -1.75 -7.64
CA PRO A 126 -20.54 -0.85 -6.57
C PRO A 126 -21.76 -0.18 -5.93
N PHE A 127 -21.70 0.00 -4.60
CA PHE A 127 -22.73 0.72 -3.88
C PHE A 127 -22.84 2.19 -4.35
N HIS A 128 -24.04 2.78 -4.25
CA HIS A 128 -24.35 4.10 -4.82
C HIS A 128 -24.57 5.20 -3.79
N ARG A 129 -24.82 4.84 -2.51
CA ARG A 129 -25.00 5.82 -1.45
C ARG A 129 -23.66 6.12 -0.79
N PRO A 130 -23.39 7.38 -0.40
CA PRO A 130 -22.22 7.68 0.41
C PRO A 130 -22.17 6.79 1.65
N PRO A 131 -21.00 6.27 2.03
CA PRO A 131 -20.81 5.60 3.32
C PRO A 131 -21.24 6.48 4.49
N ALA A 132 -21.50 5.89 5.66
CA ALA A 132 -21.52 6.66 6.91
C ALA A 132 -20.17 7.37 7.08
N PRO A 133 -20.12 8.49 7.82
CA PRO A 133 -18.85 9.14 8.13
C PRO A 133 -17.82 8.13 8.64
N PHE A 134 -16.58 8.21 8.14
CA PHE A 134 -15.54 7.29 8.60
C PHE A 134 -14.17 7.95 8.70
N ILE A 135 -13.43 7.49 9.69
CA ILE A 135 -12.10 7.95 10.06
C ILE A 135 -11.13 6.79 9.90
N LEU A 136 -9.94 7.04 9.35
CA LEU A 136 -8.91 6.03 9.22
C LEU A 136 -7.62 6.46 9.91
N ILE A 137 -7.12 5.59 10.80
CA ILE A 137 -5.89 5.79 11.59
C ILE A 137 -4.92 4.66 11.27
N PRO A 138 -3.93 4.88 10.38
CA PRO A 138 -2.93 3.86 10.08
C PRO A 138 -1.97 3.66 11.26
N THR A 139 -1.67 2.39 11.56
CA THR A 139 -0.62 1.99 12.51
C THR A 139 0.59 1.40 11.80
N THR A 140 0.58 1.36 10.48
CA THR A 140 1.70 0.97 9.60
C THR A 140 2.04 2.12 8.66
N ALA A 141 3.31 2.18 8.23
CA ALA A 141 3.77 3.17 7.24
C ALA A 141 4.02 2.46 5.90
N GLY A 142 2.94 2.11 5.18
CA GLY A 142 3.04 1.29 3.98
C GLY A 142 1.91 1.50 2.99
N THR A 143 0.74 1.01 3.31
CA THR A 143 -0.35 0.80 2.35
C THR A 143 -1.00 2.06 1.80
N GLY A 144 -0.97 3.19 2.54
CA GLY A 144 -1.68 4.41 2.14
C GLY A 144 -3.20 4.22 2.02
N SER A 145 -3.76 3.19 2.66
CA SER A 145 -5.19 2.90 2.59
C SER A 145 -6.02 4.06 3.14
N GLU A 146 -5.52 4.80 4.12
CA GLU A 146 -6.19 5.97 4.71
C GLU A 146 -6.44 7.13 3.75
N VAL A 147 -5.83 7.12 2.57
CA VAL A 147 -5.99 8.16 1.55
C VAL A 147 -6.37 7.61 0.18
N SER A 148 -6.77 6.35 0.11
CA SER A 148 -7.18 5.67 -1.13
C SER A 148 -8.67 5.29 -1.11
N ASN A 149 -9.23 5.07 -2.30
CA ASN A 149 -10.62 4.71 -2.52
C ASN A 149 -10.82 3.23 -2.85
N VAL A 150 -9.91 2.38 -2.40
CA VAL A 150 -9.93 0.94 -2.63
C VAL A 150 -9.93 0.18 -1.31
N ALA A 151 -10.63 -0.93 -1.25
CA ALA A 151 -10.54 -1.93 -0.20
C ALA A 151 -10.28 -3.31 -0.81
N ILE A 152 -9.32 -4.04 -0.23
CA ILE A 152 -8.87 -5.35 -0.75
C ILE A 152 -9.33 -6.46 0.17
N PHE A 153 -9.96 -7.47 -0.42
CA PHE A 153 -10.37 -8.70 0.27
C PHE A 153 -9.88 -9.92 -0.52
N ALA A 154 -9.63 -11.02 0.17
CA ALA A 154 -9.16 -12.26 -0.43
C ALA A 154 -10.28 -13.31 -0.49
N THR A 155 -10.26 -14.13 -1.56
CA THR A 155 -10.89 -15.45 -1.58
C THR A 155 -9.80 -16.50 -1.82
N PRO A 156 -10.13 -17.79 -1.71
CA PRO A 156 -9.18 -18.84 -2.07
C PRO A 156 -8.65 -18.73 -3.52
N GLU A 157 -9.39 -18.08 -4.42
CA GLU A 157 -9.06 -18.02 -5.85
C GLU A 157 -8.47 -16.70 -6.30
N VAL A 158 -8.92 -15.57 -5.68
CA VAL A 158 -8.56 -14.23 -6.14
C VAL A 158 -8.56 -13.20 -5.01
N LYS A 159 -7.80 -12.11 -5.19
CA LYS A 159 -7.96 -10.88 -4.40
C LYS A 159 -8.97 -9.97 -5.09
N TYR A 160 -10.02 -9.61 -4.36
CA TYR A 160 -11.03 -8.66 -4.81
C TYR A 160 -10.64 -7.25 -4.39
N ALA A 161 -10.68 -6.33 -5.36
CA ALA A 161 -10.52 -4.91 -5.11
C ALA A 161 -11.86 -4.21 -5.27
N LEU A 162 -12.46 -3.81 -4.17
CA LEU A 162 -13.63 -2.95 -4.15
C LEU A 162 -13.20 -1.50 -4.39
N TYR A 163 -13.57 -0.93 -5.53
CA TYR A 163 -13.27 0.45 -5.89
C TYR A 163 -14.54 1.29 -5.86
N SER A 164 -14.53 2.41 -5.16
CA SER A 164 -15.59 3.40 -5.26
C SER A 164 -15.05 4.80 -5.00
N PRO A 165 -15.40 5.81 -5.81
CA PRO A 165 -15.04 7.20 -5.53
C PRO A 165 -15.63 7.71 -4.23
N LEU A 166 -16.59 6.99 -3.65
CA LEU A 166 -17.23 7.29 -2.37
C LEU A 166 -16.43 6.78 -1.16
N MET A 167 -15.39 5.96 -1.36
CA MET A 167 -14.60 5.35 -0.26
C MET A 167 -13.41 6.19 0.21
N TYR A 168 -13.32 7.46 -0.14
CA TYR A 168 -12.38 8.35 0.52
C TYR A 168 -12.89 8.73 1.91
N PRO A 169 -12.07 8.60 2.97
CA PRO A 169 -12.51 8.89 4.34
C PRO A 169 -12.80 10.37 4.55
N ASP A 170 -13.66 10.65 5.52
CA ASP A 170 -13.88 12.02 6.01
C ASP A 170 -12.63 12.56 6.68
N LEU A 171 -11.91 11.71 7.42
CA LEU A 171 -10.67 12.04 8.08
C LEU A 171 -9.65 10.90 7.94
N ALA A 172 -8.46 11.22 7.43
CA ALA A 172 -7.24 10.43 7.59
C ALA A 172 -6.42 11.06 8.71
N LEU A 173 -6.23 10.34 9.82
CA LEU A 173 -5.46 10.83 10.96
C LEU A 173 -4.19 10.00 11.10
N VAL A 174 -3.05 10.60 10.78
CA VAL A 174 -1.75 9.94 10.73
C VAL A 174 -0.89 10.40 11.91
N GLU A 175 -0.87 9.58 12.95
CA GLU A 175 -0.02 9.76 14.15
C GLU A 175 1.20 8.85 14.04
N PRO A 176 2.40 9.39 13.76
CA PRO A 176 3.60 8.56 13.59
C PRO A 176 3.95 7.71 14.82
N ALA A 177 3.59 8.14 16.02
CA ALA A 177 3.87 7.41 17.25
C ALA A 177 3.17 6.03 17.30
N LEU A 178 2.05 5.85 16.59
CA LEU A 178 1.35 4.56 16.53
C LEU A 178 2.13 3.50 15.71
N THR A 179 3.15 3.90 14.96
CA THR A 179 4.02 2.95 14.23
C THR A 179 5.24 2.49 15.05
N ARG A 180 5.44 3.02 16.27
CA ARG A 180 6.62 2.75 17.10
C ARG A 180 6.76 1.27 17.47
N THR A 181 5.64 0.61 17.73
CA THR A 181 5.59 -0.80 18.14
C THR A 181 5.75 -1.80 17.00
N LEU A 182 5.84 -1.34 15.74
CA LEU A 182 6.04 -2.24 14.60
C LEU A 182 7.40 -2.92 14.68
N PRO A 183 7.44 -4.27 14.61
CA PRO A 183 8.70 -5.00 14.57
C PRO A 183 9.46 -4.74 13.25
N PRO A 184 10.80 -4.93 13.25
CA PRO A 184 11.62 -4.68 12.06
C PRO A 184 11.13 -5.36 10.78
N PRO A 185 10.71 -6.65 10.74
CA PRO A 185 10.23 -7.28 9.51
C PRO A 185 8.98 -6.61 8.94
N LEU A 186 8.05 -6.15 9.79
CA LEU A 186 6.86 -5.42 9.34
C LEU A 186 7.23 -4.00 8.91
N THR A 187 8.17 -3.34 9.58
CA THR A 187 8.69 -2.04 9.16
C THR A 187 9.33 -2.12 7.76
N ALA A 188 10.14 -3.15 7.50
CA ALA A 188 10.74 -3.39 6.19
C ALA A 188 9.67 -3.65 5.13
N SER A 189 8.77 -4.60 5.38
CA SER A 189 7.71 -4.97 4.44
C SER A 189 6.84 -3.77 4.06
N THR A 190 6.31 -3.04 5.04
CA THR A 190 5.42 -1.91 4.78
C THR A 190 6.16 -0.74 4.16
N GLY A 191 7.40 -0.48 4.56
CA GLY A 191 8.23 0.58 3.97
C GLY A 191 8.61 0.31 2.51
N VAL A 192 8.90 -0.95 2.17
CA VAL A 192 9.15 -1.35 0.77
C VAL A 192 7.87 -1.31 -0.05
N ASP A 193 6.72 -1.66 0.53
CA ASP A 193 5.42 -1.50 -0.12
C ASP A 193 5.15 -0.03 -0.49
N ALA A 194 5.36 0.90 0.46
CA ALA A 194 5.26 2.34 0.18
C ALA A 194 6.23 2.80 -0.92
N LEU A 195 7.46 2.26 -0.97
CA LEU A 195 8.40 2.55 -2.03
C LEU A 195 7.90 2.07 -3.39
N CYS A 196 7.39 0.84 -3.44
CA CYS A 196 6.81 0.27 -4.65
C CYS A 196 5.61 1.10 -5.13
N HIS A 197 4.70 1.47 -4.23
CA HIS A 197 3.58 2.37 -4.52
C HIS A 197 4.04 3.68 -5.17
N ALA A 198 5.04 4.33 -4.56
CA ALA A 198 5.56 5.61 -5.07
C ALA A 198 6.23 5.45 -6.44
N MET A 199 7.09 4.45 -6.61
CA MET A 199 7.79 4.21 -7.89
C MET A 199 6.82 3.85 -9.00
N GLU A 200 5.85 2.97 -8.73
CA GLU A 200 4.87 2.54 -9.71
C GLU A 200 3.91 3.67 -10.10
N ALA A 201 3.44 4.46 -9.13
CA ALA A 201 2.65 5.67 -9.42
C ALA A 201 3.42 6.65 -10.31
N TYR A 202 4.73 6.82 -10.06
CA TYR A 202 5.58 7.73 -10.82
C TYR A 202 5.76 7.29 -12.28
N VAL A 203 5.89 5.98 -12.55
CA VAL A 203 6.10 5.47 -13.92
C VAL A 203 4.80 5.08 -14.63
N SER A 204 3.66 5.12 -13.97
CA SER A 204 2.36 4.75 -14.53
C SER A 204 2.01 5.60 -15.76
N LEU A 205 1.31 4.99 -16.73
CA LEU A 205 0.71 5.73 -17.85
C LEU A 205 -0.39 6.70 -17.39
N GLN A 206 -0.91 6.55 -16.17
CA GLN A 206 -1.90 7.45 -15.57
C GLN A 206 -1.25 8.50 -14.63
N ALA A 207 0.08 8.57 -14.58
CA ALA A 207 0.78 9.57 -13.79
C ALA A 207 0.44 11.00 -14.23
N SER A 208 0.40 11.91 -13.28
CA SER A 208 0.13 13.34 -13.50
C SER A 208 1.20 14.19 -12.81
N PRO A 209 1.35 15.48 -13.14
CA PRO A 209 2.28 16.36 -12.43
C PRO A 209 2.06 16.39 -10.91
N ILE A 210 0.81 16.22 -10.45
CA ILE A 210 0.48 16.18 -9.01
C ILE A 210 1.02 14.87 -8.42
N THR A 211 0.68 13.73 -9.02
CA THR A 211 1.12 12.41 -8.53
C THR A 211 2.64 12.25 -8.61
N ASP A 212 3.29 12.80 -9.64
CA ASP A 212 4.74 12.79 -9.80
C ASP A 212 5.44 13.53 -8.64
N THR A 213 4.92 14.70 -8.25
CA THR A 213 5.46 15.48 -7.13
C THR A 213 5.38 14.71 -5.82
N LEU A 214 4.24 14.07 -5.54
CA LEU A 214 4.02 13.27 -4.35
C LEU A 214 4.92 12.03 -4.33
N ALA A 215 4.99 11.31 -5.45
CA ALA A 215 5.80 10.10 -5.59
C ALA A 215 7.30 10.38 -5.42
N VAL A 216 7.84 11.41 -6.06
CA VAL A 216 9.24 11.82 -5.91
C VAL A 216 9.57 12.17 -4.46
N ARG A 217 8.67 12.90 -3.77
CA ARG A 217 8.87 13.22 -2.35
C ARG A 217 8.81 11.98 -1.48
N ALA A 218 7.89 11.06 -1.75
CA ALA A 218 7.76 9.79 -1.03
C ALA A 218 9.02 8.93 -1.18
N ILE A 219 9.52 8.71 -2.40
CA ILE A 219 10.75 7.93 -2.65
C ILE A 219 11.93 8.52 -1.86
N ARG A 220 12.10 9.85 -1.90
CA ARG A 220 13.18 10.53 -1.15
C ARG A 220 13.08 10.29 0.35
N LEU A 221 11.88 10.41 0.92
CA LEU A 221 11.66 10.18 2.35
C LEU A 221 11.95 8.73 2.75
N ILE A 222 11.49 7.77 1.95
CA ILE A 222 11.74 6.34 2.20
C ILE A 222 13.24 6.04 2.17
N THR A 223 13.94 6.51 1.15
CA THR A 223 15.39 6.33 1.03
C THR A 223 16.14 6.91 2.23
N THR A 224 15.67 8.04 2.76
CA THR A 224 16.29 8.71 3.92
C THR A 224 16.00 7.99 5.23
N HIS A 225 14.79 7.46 5.42
CA HIS A 225 14.29 7.09 6.74
C HIS A 225 14.09 5.59 6.95
N LEU A 226 13.87 4.78 5.90
CA LEU A 226 13.47 3.38 6.08
C LEU A 226 14.50 2.54 6.80
N ARG A 227 15.79 2.65 6.42
CA ARG A 227 16.89 1.93 7.09
C ARG A 227 16.94 2.28 8.58
N SER A 228 16.84 3.56 8.91
CA SER A 228 16.86 4.01 10.30
C SER A 228 15.64 3.51 11.08
N ALA A 229 14.44 3.55 10.50
CA ALA A 229 13.23 3.02 11.13
C ALA A 229 13.27 1.50 11.31
N TYR A 230 13.95 0.78 10.41
CA TYR A 230 14.14 -0.67 10.49
C TYR A 230 15.08 -1.08 11.61
N HIS A 231 16.26 -0.41 11.73
CA HIS A 231 17.27 -0.73 12.72
C HIS A 231 16.97 -0.16 14.11
N ASP A 232 16.26 0.97 14.17
CA ASP A 232 15.88 1.63 15.42
C ASP A 232 14.40 2.04 15.36
N GLY A 233 13.54 1.17 15.85
CA GLY A 233 12.09 1.39 15.92
C GLY A 233 11.66 2.56 16.81
N GLU A 234 12.53 2.98 17.76
CA GLU A 234 12.27 4.12 18.65
C GLU A 234 12.65 5.46 18.00
N ASN A 235 13.33 5.46 16.87
CA ASN A 235 13.69 6.69 16.15
C ASN A 235 12.45 7.38 15.57
N MET A 236 11.87 8.28 16.35
CA MET A 236 10.64 8.98 15.99
C MET A 236 10.79 9.93 14.79
N ASP A 237 11.99 10.38 14.44
CA ASP A 237 12.19 11.17 13.22
C ASP A 237 12.10 10.26 12.00
N ALA A 238 12.70 9.06 12.07
CA ALA A 238 12.57 8.07 11.02
C ALA A 238 11.12 7.57 10.88
N ARG A 239 10.42 7.26 11.98
CA ARG A 239 9.00 6.88 11.96
C ARG A 239 8.13 7.98 11.35
N THR A 240 8.36 9.24 11.71
CA THR A 240 7.63 10.39 11.15
C THR A 240 7.88 10.53 9.65
N GLY A 241 9.14 10.38 9.22
CA GLY A 241 9.50 10.40 7.80
C GLY A 241 8.83 9.28 7.02
N MET A 242 8.78 8.05 7.56
CA MET A 242 8.12 6.92 6.93
C MET A 242 6.59 7.07 6.88
N ALA A 243 5.96 7.56 7.95
CA ALA A 243 4.53 7.83 7.97
C ALA A 243 4.12 8.88 6.92
N LEU A 244 4.91 9.96 6.78
CA LEU A 244 4.69 10.94 5.72
C LEU A 244 4.91 10.34 4.34
N ALA A 245 5.93 9.51 4.18
CA ALA A 245 6.22 8.87 2.90
C ALA A 245 5.09 7.95 2.44
N ALA A 246 4.56 7.10 3.34
CA ALA A 246 3.44 6.21 3.06
C ALA A 246 2.17 7.00 2.69
N LEU A 247 1.88 8.06 3.41
CA LEU A 247 0.77 8.98 3.12
C LEU A 247 0.89 9.55 1.70
N LEU A 248 2.05 10.10 1.35
CA LEU A 248 2.29 10.69 0.02
C LEU A 248 2.26 9.63 -1.09
N ALA A 249 2.84 8.44 -0.85
CA ALA A 249 2.77 7.31 -1.78
C ALA A 249 1.31 6.87 -2.00
N GLY A 250 0.52 6.80 -0.92
CA GLY A 250 -0.91 6.49 -0.96
C GLY A 250 -1.70 7.47 -1.82
N MET A 251 -1.47 8.76 -1.63
CA MET A 251 -2.07 9.81 -2.46
C MET A 251 -1.65 9.71 -3.93
N ALA A 252 -0.40 9.36 -4.21
CA ALA A 252 0.10 9.20 -5.56
C ALA A 252 -0.53 8.01 -6.27
N PHE A 253 -0.43 6.79 -5.70
CA PHE A 253 -0.95 5.59 -6.36
C PHE A 253 -2.49 5.54 -6.37
N GLY A 254 -3.15 6.12 -5.38
CA GLY A 254 -4.62 6.23 -5.36
C GLY A 254 -5.18 6.94 -6.60
N ASN A 255 -4.38 7.79 -7.24
CA ASN A 255 -4.75 8.54 -8.44
C ASN A 255 -4.06 8.03 -9.72
N ALA A 256 -2.80 7.58 -9.67
CA ALA A 256 -2.06 7.08 -10.82
C ALA A 256 -2.16 5.56 -10.99
N GLY A 257 -2.56 4.85 -9.95
CA GLY A 257 -2.57 3.39 -9.91
C GLY A 257 -1.16 2.79 -9.78
N THR A 258 -1.12 1.52 -9.39
CA THR A 258 0.08 0.68 -9.44
C THR A 258 0.16 -0.05 -10.79
N VAL A 259 1.33 -0.56 -11.14
CA VAL A 259 1.61 -1.16 -12.46
C VAL A 259 2.13 -2.60 -12.34
N LEU A 260 3.10 -2.99 -13.13
CA LEU A 260 3.57 -4.38 -13.27
C LEU A 260 4.15 -4.98 -12.00
N GLY A 261 4.74 -4.20 -11.10
CA GLY A 261 5.31 -4.68 -9.84
C GLY A 261 4.27 -5.35 -8.96
N HIS A 262 3.12 -4.70 -8.76
CA HIS A 262 2.00 -5.29 -8.03
C HIS A 262 1.42 -6.51 -8.73
N ALA A 263 1.28 -6.48 -10.08
CA ALA A 263 0.83 -7.65 -10.84
C ALA A 263 1.77 -8.85 -10.66
N CYS A 264 3.07 -8.62 -10.68
CA CYS A 264 4.09 -9.66 -10.44
C CYS A 264 4.03 -10.17 -8.99
N GLY A 265 3.94 -9.27 -8.00
CA GLY A 265 3.82 -9.65 -6.59
C GLY A 265 2.59 -10.52 -6.30
N TYR A 266 1.45 -10.18 -6.90
CA TYR A 266 0.23 -11.01 -6.77
C TYR A 266 0.35 -12.36 -7.47
N ALA A 267 1.10 -12.46 -8.56
CA ALA A 267 1.14 -13.65 -9.38
C ALA A 267 1.67 -14.89 -8.67
N TYR A 268 2.54 -14.76 -7.65
CA TYR A 268 3.16 -15.90 -6.98
C TYR A 268 2.76 -16.11 -5.51
N VAL A 269 1.95 -15.23 -4.94
CA VAL A 269 1.36 -15.42 -3.59
C VAL A 269 -0.07 -15.95 -3.65
N TYR A 270 -0.45 -16.53 -4.78
CA TYR A 270 -1.77 -17.10 -4.97
C TYR A 270 -1.88 -18.47 -4.29
N PRO A 271 -3.09 -18.86 -3.82
CA PRO A 271 -3.33 -20.15 -3.17
C PRO A 271 -2.77 -21.32 -3.94
N ALA A 272 -2.72 -21.23 -5.28
CA ALA A 272 -2.17 -22.26 -6.16
C ALA A 272 -0.67 -22.55 -5.94
N THR A 273 0.08 -21.66 -5.29
CA THR A 273 1.51 -21.87 -4.98
C THR A 273 1.76 -22.31 -3.56
N GLY A 274 0.79 -22.18 -2.65
CA GLY A 274 0.94 -22.43 -1.21
C GLY A 274 1.91 -21.45 -0.51
N LEU A 275 2.36 -20.40 -1.19
CA LEU A 275 3.33 -19.43 -0.66
C LEU A 275 2.58 -18.25 -0.05
N HIS A 276 2.84 -17.99 1.24
CA HIS A 276 2.31 -16.84 1.98
C HIS A 276 3.44 -15.93 2.42
N PHE A 277 3.41 -14.68 1.95
CA PHE A 277 4.38 -13.66 2.34
C PHE A 277 3.65 -12.36 2.70
N PRO A 278 4.19 -11.54 3.60
CA PRO A 278 3.72 -10.17 3.76
C PRO A 278 3.77 -9.43 2.41
N HIS A 279 2.76 -8.63 2.13
CA HIS A 279 2.54 -7.99 0.83
C HIS A 279 3.78 -7.28 0.27
N GLY A 280 4.44 -6.44 1.08
CA GLY A 280 5.65 -5.74 0.65
C GLY A 280 6.83 -6.67 0.32
N TYR A 281 6.91 -7.88 0.92
CA TYR A 281 7.91 -8.88 0.54
C TYR A 281 7.64 -9.39 -0.88
N SER A 282 6.38 -9.71 -1.18
CA SER A 282 6.03 -10.25 -2.50
C SER A 282 6.31 -9.25 -3.62
N ILE A 283 5.96 -7.98 -3.44
CA ILE A 283 6.18 -6.96 -4.45
C ILE A 283 7.66 -6.57 -4.51
N GLY A 284 8.30 -6.36 -3.36
CA GLY A 284 9.69 -5.97 -3.25
C GLY A 284 10.64 -6.94 -3.95
N THR A 285 10.45 -8.26 -3.76
CA THR A 285 11.30 -9.29 -4.38
C THR A 285 11.35 -9.20 -5.91
N THR A 286 10.24 -8.84 -6.56
CA THR A 286 10.17 -8.74 -8.03
C THR A 286 10.47 -7.33 -8.56
N MET A 287 10.40 -6.31 -7.72
CA MET A 287 10.51 -4.91 -8.14
C MET A 287 11.81 -4.55 -8.88
N PRO A 288 13.02 -5.03 -8.48
CA PRO A 288 14.24 -4.75 -9.22
C PRO A 288 14.15 -5.18 -10.70
N TYR A 289 13.57 -6.33 -10.96
CA TYR A 289 13.44 -6.91 -12.32
C TYR A 289 12.38 -6.18 -13.14
N VAL A 290 11.31 -5.72 -12.49
CA VAL A 290 10.27 -4.89 -13.11
C VAL A 290 10.84 -3.53 -13.52
N LEU A 291 11.65 -2.88 -12.66
CA LEU A 291 12.30 -1.62 -12.98
C LEU A 291 13.28 -1.80 -14.14
N GLU A 292 14.09 -2.87 -14.15
CA GLU A 292 14.98 -3.17 -15.26
C GLU A 292 14.20 -3.37 -16.58
N TYR A 293 13.07 -4.08 -16.53
CA TYR A 293 12.20 -4.30 -17.69
C TYR A 293 11.62 -2.99 -18.23
N ASN A 294 11.15 -2.11 -17.35
CA ASN A 294 10.47 -0.85 -17.72
C ASN A 294 11.44 0.29 -18.06
N ALA A 295 12.71 0.20 -17.69
CA ALA A 295 13.69 1.28 -17.86
C ALA A 295 13.82 1.82 -19.30
N VAL A 296 13.58 0.96 -20.29
CA VAL A 296 13.65 1.35 -21.72
C VAL A 296 12.45 2.18 -22.19
N ALA A 297 11.30 2.06 -21.52
CA ALA A 297 10.07 2.73 -21.91
C ALA A 297 9.98 4.17 -21.36
N ASN A 298 10.61 4.44 -20.22
CA ASN A 298 10.63 5.77 -19.60
C ASN A 298 11.96 6.00 -18.86
N PRO A 299 13.08 6.16 -19.60
CA PRO A 299 14.41 6.23 -19.01
C PRO A 299 14.60 7.45 -18.10
N GLU A 300 13.94 8.59 -18.38
CA GLU A 300 14.04 9.82 -17.58
C GLU A 300 13.52 9.58 -16.16
N LYS A 301 12.32 8.98 -16.03
CA LYS A 301 11.74 8.71 -14.73
C LYS A 301 12.52 7.63 -13.95
N HIS A 302 13.02 6.61 -14.64
CA HIS A 302 13.86 5.58 -14.01
C HIS A 302 15.23 6.15 -13.56
N ALA A 303 15.85 7.03 -14.35
CA ALA A 303 17.07 7.72 -13.93
C ALA A 303 16.83 8.61 -12.69
N THR A 304 15.68 9.26 -12.62
CA THR A 304 15.26 10.02 -11.43
C THR A 304 15.11 9.12 -10.21
N ILE A 305 14.46 7.95 -10.36
CA ILE A 305 14.35 6.95 -9.28
C ILE A 305 15.75 6.52 -8.82
N ALA A 306 16.68 6.23 -9.75
CA ALA A 306 18.06 5.85 -9.41
C ALA A 306 18.75 6.92 -8.55
N GLN A 307 18.64 8.20 -8.95
CA GLN A 307 19.20 9.31 -8.19
C GLN A 307 18.58 9.45 -6.81
N LEU A 308 17.27 9.30 -6.70
CA LEU A 308 16.54 9.35 -5.42
C LEU A 308 16.94 8.20 -4.48
N LEU A 309 17.30 7.04 -5.03
CA LEU A 309 17.82 5.89 -4.28
C LEU A 309 19.30 6.03 -3.92
N GLY A 310 19.97 7.12 -4.34
CA GLY A 310 21.38 7.39 -4.05
C GLY A 310 22.36 6.66 -4.96
N GLU A 311 21.90 6.13 -6.09
CA GLU A 311 22.77 5.47 -7.04
C GLU A 311 23.61 6.49 -7.85
N PRO A 312 24.90 6.19 -8.11
CA PRO A 312 25.74 7.06 -8.93
C PRO A 312 25.28 7.05 -10.39
N THR A 313 24.90 8.21 -10.89
CA THR A 313 24.44 8.40 -12.28
C THR A 313 25.32 9.40 -13.06
N ALA A 314 26.22 10.11 -12.38
CA ALA A 314 27.09 11.09 -13.00
C ALA A 314 28.02 10.43 -14.05
N GLY A 315 28.06 10.99 -15.25
CA GLY A 315 28.88 10.47 -16.37
C GLY A 315 28.26 9.28 -17.12
N LEU A 316 27.11 8.76 -16.67
CA LEU A 316 26.40 7.70 -17.39
C LEU A 316 25.46 8.28 -18.46
N SER A 317 25.22 7.52 -19.52
CA SER A 317 24.12 7.81 -20.43
C SER A 317 22.77 7.72 -19.70
N LEU A 318 21.74 8.38 -20.23
CA LEU A 318 20.39 8.33 -19.66
C LEU A 318 19.90 6.90 -19.46
N GLN A 319 20.09 6.04 -20.46
CA GLN A 319 19.68 4.63 -20.40
C GLN A 319 20.42 3.86 -19.29
N ARG A 320 21.75 4.07 -19.16
CA ARG A 320 22.53 3.46 -18.09
C ARG A 320 22.10 3.95 -16.71
N SER A 321 21.84 5.25 -16.59
CA SER A 321 21.30 5.84 -15.36
C SER A 321 19.95 5.22 -14.98
N ALA A 322 19.08 4.98 -15.97
CA ALA A 322 17.76 4.36 -15.74
C ALA A 322 17.87 2.95 -15.14
N TYR A 323 18.80 2.14 -15.63
CA TYR A 323 19.01 0.78 -15.10
C TYR A 323 19.53 0.77 -13.64
N ARG A 324 20.17 1.84 -13.18
CA ARG A 324 20.62 1.96 -11.79
C ARG A 324 19.48 1.95 -10.78
N ALA A 325 18.25 2.29 -11.19
CA ALA A 325 17.07 2.18 -10.31
C ALA A 325 16.86 0.76 -9.77
N ALA A 326 16.99 -0.26 -10.63
CA ALA A 326 16.88 -1.67 -10.25
C ALA A 326 17.96 -2.06 -9.24
N VAL A 327 19.20 -1.62 -9.46
CA VAL A 327 20.33 -1.84 -8.54
C VAL A 327 20.08 -1.20 -7.18
N GLY A 328 19.59 0.03 -7.15
CA GLY A 328 19.31 0.77 -5.92
C GLY A 328 18.23 0.10 -5.06
N VAL A 329 17.15 -0.39 -5.70
CA VAL A 329 16.11 -1.14 -4.96
C VAL A 329 16.68 -2.45 -4.44
N LYS A 330 17.42 -3.21 -5.22
CA LYS A 330 18.01 -4.48 -4.78
C LYS A 330 18.93 -4.30 -3.56
N LYS A 331 19.77 -3.26 -3.57
CA LYS A 331 20.61 -2.91 -2.40
C LYS A 331 19.76 -2.58 -1.17
N LEU A 332 18.70 -1.79 -1.35
CA LEU A 332 17.80 -1.47 -0.23
C LEU A 332 17.18 -2.73 0.36
N LEU A 333 16.73 -3.68 -0.47
CA LEU A 333 16.20 -4.95 0.03
C LEU A 333 17.24 -5.74 0.82
N GLN A 334 18.49 -5.78 0.36
CA GLN A 334 19.61 -6.42 1.08
C GLN A 334 19.87 -5.76 2.43
N ASP A 335 19.85 -4.42 2.51
CA ASP A 335 20.05 -3.67 3.76
C ASP A 335 18.91 -3.88 4.78
N LEU A 336 17.76 -4.38 4.32
CA LEU A 336 16.57 -4.68 5.13
C LEU A 336 16.38 -6.19 5.37
N ASP A 337 17.37 -7.01 5.07
CA ASP A 337 17.32 -8.48 5.16
C ASP A 337 16.13 -9.10 4.41
N MET A 338 15.70 -8.46 3.32
CA MET A 338 14.59 -8.92 2.49
C MET A 338 15.10 -9.78 1.31
N PRO A 339 14.30 -10.76 0.85
CA PRO A 339 14.67 -11.59 -0.28
C PRO A 339 14.81 -10.78 -1.58
N THR A 340 15.82 -11.11 -2.38
CA THR A 340 16.13 -10.47 -3.67
C THR A 340 15.97 -11.40 -4.85
N SER A 341 15.48 -12.63 -4.64
CA SER A 341 15.20 -13.59 -5.71
C SER A 341 13.97 -14.43 -5.39
N LEU A 342 13.30 -14.93 -6.43
CA LEU A 342 12.16 -15.82 -6.26
C LEU A 342 12.56 -17.19 -5.69
N GLN A 343 13.80 -17.64 -5.94
CA GLN A 343 14.33 -18.86 -5.34
C GLN A 343 14.40 -18.74 -3.81
N ALA A 344 14.82 -17.59 -3.30
CA ALA A 344 14.92 -17.34 -1.86
C ALA A 344 13.56 -17.38 -1.12
N VAL A 345 12.46 -17.21 -1.84
CA VAL A 345 11.09 -17.30 -1.31
C VAL A 345 10.40 -18.64 -1.66
N GLY A 346 11.13 -19.64 -2.11
CA GLY A 346 10.60 -20.99 -2.33
C GLY A 346 9.87 -21.21 -3.67
N VAL A 347 9.91 -20.25 -4.58
CA VAL A 347 9.45 -20.47 -5.96
C VAL A 347 10.38 -21.47 -6.65
N THR A 348 9.85 -22.41 -7.42
CA THR A 348 10.64 -23.32 -8.26
C THR A 348 10.60 -22.88 -9.73
N ARG A 349 11.58 -23.36 -10.51
CA ARG A 349 11.68 -23.00 -11.93
C ARG A 349 10.48 -23.46 -12.75
N GLU A 350 9.90 -24.60 -12.36
CA GLU A 350 8.72 -25.20 -13.00
C GLU A 350 7.46 -24.36 -12.81
N MET A 351 7.39 -23.55 -11.75
CA MET A 351 6.26 -22.64 -11.50
C MET A 351 6.26 -21.44 -12.46
N ILE A 352 7.40 -21.01 -12.99
CA ILE A 352 7.56 -19.77 -13.74
C ILE A 352 6.52 -19.60 -14.87
N PRO A 353 6.26 -20.60 -15.74
CA PRO A 353 5.27 -20.42 -16.81
C PRO A 353 3.84 -20.16 -16.31
N ALA A 354 3.48 -20.71 -15.14
CA ALA A 354 2.18 -20.49 -14.53
C ALA A 354 2.10 -19.08 -13.91
N LEU A 355 3.16 -18.67 -13.21
CA LEU A 355 3.27 -17.33 -12.61
C LEU A 355 3.20 -16.24 -13.69
N ALA A 356 3.89 -16.42 -14.81
CA ALA A 356 3.86 -15.51 -15.95
C ALA A 356 2.44 -15.28 -16.48
N ARG A 357 1.63 -16.34 -16.57
CA ARG A 357 0.22 -16.23 -16.95
C ARG A 357 -0.63 -15.57 -15.87
N ASN A 358 -0.31 -15.79 -14.57
CA ASN A 358 -1.06 -15.20 -13.46
C ASN A 358 -0.95 -13.69 -13.42
N VAL A 359 0.12 -13.07 -13.92
CA VAL A 359 0.27 -11.59 -14.02
C VAL A 359 -0.95 -10.97 -14.72
N PHE A 360 -1.48 -11.63 -15.74
CA PHE A 360 -2.60 -11.12 -16.53
C PHE A 360 -3.96 -11.22 -15.84
N ARG A 361 -4.03 -11.84 -14.65
CA ARG A 361 -5.22 -11.76 -13.78
C ARG A 361 -5.37 -10.36 -13.14
N SER A 362 -4.36 -9.51 -13.28
CA SER A 362 -4.35 -8.11 -12.84
C SER A 362 -4.36 -7.14 -14.03
N PRO A 363 -5.41 -7.13 -14.87
CA PRO A 363 -5.41 -6.45 -16.16
C PRO A 363 -5.25 -4.92 -16.03
N LYS A 364 -5.78 -4.32 -14.94
CA LYS A 364 -5.61 -2.87 -14.68
C LYS A 364 -4.16 -2.48 -14.47
N HIS A 365 -3.39 -3.30 -13.75
CA HIS A 365 -1.96 -3.06 -13.49
C HIS A 365 -1.14 -3.20 -14.78
N VAL A 366 -1.42 -4.24 -15.57
CA VAL A 366 -0.76 -4.47 -16.88
C VAL A 366 -1.06 -3.32 -17.84
N ALA A 367 -2.32 -2.85 -17.92
CA ALA A 367 -2.72 -1.77 -18.82
C ALA A 367 -2.11 -0.40 -18.47
N ARG A 368 -1.74 -0.17 -17.20
CA ARG A 368 -1.10 1.06 -16.74
C ARG A 368 0.42 1.04 -16.86
N ASN A 369 1.00 -0.14 -17.17
CA ASN A 369 2.45 -0.28 -17.24
C ASN A 369 3.01 0.49 -18.44
N PRO A 370 4.14 1.24 -18.28
CA PRO A 370 4.69 2.06 -19.36
C PRO A 370 5.20 1.26 -20.55
N ARG A 371 5.56 -0.02 -20.36
CA ARG A 371 5.98 -0.93 -21.42
C ARG A 371 4.92 -2.00 -21.64
N PRO A 372 4.49 -2.29 -22.90
CA PRO A 372 3.62 -3.44 -23.20
C PRO A 372 4.22 -4.73 -22.68
N VAL A 373 3.39 -5.68 -22.28
CA VAL A 373 3.79 -6.92 -21.58
C VAL A 373 3.18 -8.12 -22.31
N THR A 374 4.00 -9.15 -22.58
CA THR A 374 3.57 -10.47 -23.06
C THR A 374 3.86 -11.55 -22.02
N VAL A 375 3.30 -12.74 -22.22
CA VAL A 375 3.60 -13.90 -21.35
C VAL A 375 5.08 -14.29 -21.44
N GLU A 376 5.66 -14.19 -22.63
CA GLU A 376 7.07 -14.47 -22.90
C GLU A 376 7.98 -13.49 -22.17
N ASP A 377 7.63 -12.19 -22.16
CA ASP A 377 8.34 -11.19 -21.36
C ASP A 377 8.31 -11.56 -19.88
N MET A 378 7.15 -12.01 -19.36
CA MET A 378 7.01 -12.37 -17.96
C MET A 378 7.79 -13.65 -17.61
N ILE A 379 7.86 -14.63 -18.51
CA ILE A 379 8.72 -15.81 -18.34
C ILE A 379 10.17 -15.38 -18.23
N ALA A 380 10.63 -14.48 -19.11
CA ALA A 380 12.00 -13.96 -19.07
C ALA A 380 12.29 -13.18 -17.78
N LEU A 381 11.35 -12.31 -17.36
CA LEU A 381 11.46 -11.52 -16.13
C LEU A 381 11.52 -12.43 -14.90
N PHE A 382 10.58 -13.37 -14.76
CA PHE A 382 10.57 -14.29 -13.62
C PHE A 382 11.75 -15.25 -13.60
N THR A 383 12.31 -15.61 -14.76
CA THR A 383 13.56 -16.39 -14.84
C THR A 383 14.73 -15.60 -14.26
N LYS A 384 14.88 -14.32 -14.63
CA LYS A 384 15.89 -13.43 -14.04
C LYS A 384 15.66 -13.23 -12.52
N ALA A 385 14.39 -13.02 -12.12
CA ALA A 385 14.04 -12.88 -10.72
C ALA A 385 14.29 -14.16 -9.91
N TYR A 386 14.13 -15.31 -10.52
CA TYR A 386 14.47 -16.60 -9.91
C TYR A 386 15.98 -16.73 -9.67
N ASP A 387 16.79 -16.44 -10.69
CA ASP A 387 18.25 -16.50 -10.62
C ASP A 387 18.87 -15.41 -9.74
N GLY A 388 18.11 -14.37 -9.43
CA GLY A 388 18.56 -13.26 -8.59
C GLY A 388 19.54 -12.30 -9.27
N HIS A 389 19.66 -12.32 -10.61
CA HIS A 389 20.63 -11.53 -11.37
C HIS A 389 19.97 -10.42 -12.19
N LEU A 390 20.45 -9.20 -12.00
CA LEU A 390 20.14 -8.08 -12.89
C LEU A 390 21.20 -8.01 -13.99
N ALA A 391 20.79 -7.78 -15.24
CA ALA A 391 21.72 -7.54 -16.34
C ALA A 391 22.60 -6.30 -16.10
N SER A 392 22.06 -5.33 -15.36
CA SER A 392 22.75 -4.10 -14.97
C SER A 392 23.83 -4.26 -13.89
N GLU A 393 23.96 -5.44 -13.23
CA GLU A 393 25.01 -5.70 -12.22
C GLU A 393 26.31 -6.19 -12.85
N GLY A 394 26.25 -6.90 -13.99
CA GLY A 394 27.40 -7.54 -14.64
C GLY A 394 28.22 -6.66 -15.57
N THR A 395 27.78 -5.46 -15.84
CA THR A 395 28.49 -4.51 -16.67
C THR A 395 29.19 -3.50 -15.77
N SER A 396 30.52 -3.58 -15.68
CA SER A 396 31.38 -2.39 -15.50
C SER A 396 31.02 -1.44 -16.64
N LEU A 397 29.91 -0.74 -16.48
CA LEU A 397 29.33 0.19 -17.44
C LEU A 397 30.03 1.53 -17.32
#